data_98db50d45400b585dc87a70dd7d10d41
#
_entry.id   98db50d45400b585dc87a70dd7d10d41
#
_cell.length_a   1.000
_cell.length_b   1.000
_cell.length_c   1.000
_cell.angle_alpha   90.00
_cell.angle_beta   90.00
_cell.angle_gamma   90.00
#
_symmetry.space_group_name_H-M   'P 1'
#
loop_
_entity.id
_entity.type
_entity.pdbx_description
1 polymer ?
#
loop_
_entity_poly.entity_id
_entity_poly.type
_entity_poly.pdbx_seq_one_letter_code
_entity_poly.pdbx_strand_id
1 'polypeptide(L)'
;RPAEDLHITIDPDPAKPKDFKNRWGGKVETLVDEERQGKPTVTTITAVSNRIHLRHILMASMPVLPHAVQIPKMFLWGGPCVTACASAVFVNLFRIYTLNGWWPLPRNLFEPSRWFENASPLNWPVQVMPVAVLRDQSRWITISARWQDAETVLKPAMKDAGVICRAYTWLPGDPAPYEAFGPLKEALKPTRACVILSFEDESGVNGPTGTAIDGLINLFAVTADDLFTELLFPVDGDGDGETDPFIRKILGVAPKRPPFVYRDTGYGGALARTTVVHKSKAITIVVGGRSPGWVNQAITFGVRYGLSQIANAVSSIPGAPAQISGSEGLDNLYQGQLDDTLLAFMPFVDPQRAAAVGTYARNEHFEQGSGFTISSLMTARQGWWSTRPYTSMKFDIDDTLYRIGEDIWLGSRVSAERKGVVYTDQIMAIKRRGDRDSSGRPMISFGDDSREEDPVAQGFAAIANVAQFASMIAGSGDMF
;
A
#
# COMPACT_ATOMS: atom_id res chain seq x y z
N ARG A 1 25.36 -26.42 8.51
CA ARG A 1 26.22 -25.50 9.26
C ARG A 1 25.46 -24.20 9.55
N PRO A 2 25.63 -23.55 10.73
CA PRO A 2 24.83 -22.36 11.07
C PRO A 2 25.03 -21.16 10.13
N ALA A 3 26.14 -21.10 9.39
CA ALA A 3 26.48 -19.99 8.50
C ALA A 3 26.05 -20.22 7.04
N GLU A 4 25.50 -21.38 6.71
CA GLU A 4 25.10 -21.70 5.33
C GLU A 4 23.64 -21.31 5.12
N ASP A 5 23.38 -20.53 4.08
CA ASP A 5 22.01 -20.23 3.64
C ASP A 5 21.42 -21.44 2.92
N LEU A 6 20.38 -22.01 3.50
CA LEU A 6 19.65 -23.12 2.93
C LEU A 6 18.32 -22.66 2.36
N HIS A 7 17.99 -23.14 1.16
CA HIS A 7 16.71 -22.91 0.53
C HIS A 7 15.97 -24.24 0.35
N ILE A 8 14.69 -24.21 0.61
CA ILE A 8 13.77 -25.33 0.37
C ILE A 8 12.86 -24.98 -0.79
N THR A 9 12.63 -25.96 -1.65
CA THR A 9 11.66 -25.87 -2.72
C THR A 9 10.63 -26.99 -2.58
N ILE A 10 9.37 -26.68 -2.84
CA ILE A 10 8.26 -27.61 -2.80
C ILE A 10 7.52 -27.49 -4.13
N ASP A 11 7.52 -28.56 -4.90
CA ASP A 11 6.70 -28.69 -6.11
C ASP A 11 5.37 -29.33 -5.70
N PRO A 12 4.28 -28.58 -5.67
CA PRO A 12 3.01 -29.08 -5.15
C PRO A 12 2.29 -30.04 -6.08
N ASP A 13 2.64 -30.04 -7.37
CA ASP A 13 2.07 -30.95 -8.37
C ASP A 13 3.16 -31.92 -8.88
N PRO A 14 3.14 -33.20 -8.45
CA PRO A 14 4.09 -34.19 -8.91
C PRO A 14 4.01 -34.46 -10.43
N ALA A 15 2.89 -34.17 -11.07
CA ALA A 15 2.69 -34.36 -12.51
C ALA A 15 3.38 -33.26 -13.33
N LYS A 16 3.69 -32.12 -12.71
CA LYS A 16 4.35 -30.96 -13.34
C LYS A 16 5.58 -30.50 -12.56
N PRO A 17 6.61 -31.37 -12.41
CA PRO A 17 7.74 -31.10 -11.51
C PRO A 17 8.66 -29.95 -11.94
N LYS A 18 8.49 -29.42 -13.16
CA LYS A 18 9.32 -28.34 -13.71
C LYS A 18 8.57 -27.01 -13.84
N ASP A 19 7.41 -26.91 -13.22
CA ASP A 19 6.64 -25.67 -13.23
C ASP A 19 7.12 -24.73 -12.11
N PHE A 20 8.14 -23.92 -12.44
CA PHE A 20 8.72 -22.99 -11.48
C PHE A 20 7.73 -21.90 -11.03
N LYS A 21 6.68 -21.59 -11.81
CA LYS A 21 5.65 -20.61 -11.45
C LYS A 21 4.76 -21.13 -10.32
N ASN A 22 4.57 -22.46 -10.25
CA ASN A 22 3.76 -23.10 -9.22
C ASN A 22 4.60 -23.62 -8.04
N ARG A 23 5.91 -23.63 -8.16
CA ARG A 23 6.84 -24.05 -7.13
C ARG A 23 6.86 -23.06 -5.97
N TRP A 24 6.70 -23.54 -4.75
CA TRP A 24 7.00 -22.76 -3.57
C TRP A 24 8.48 -22.84 -3.25
N GLY A 25 9.09 -21.70 -2.97
CA GLY A 25 10.48 -21.62 -2.53
C GLY A 25 10.62 -20.73 -1.32
N GLY A 26 11.48 -21.16 -0.39
CA GLY A 26 11.70 -20.43 0.85
C GLY A 26 13.14 -20.56 1.36
N LYS A 27 13.59 -19.54 2.09
CA LYS A 27 14.82 -19.56 2.87
C LYS A 27 14.54 -20.19 4.22
N VAL A 28 15.37 -21.14 4.64
CA VAL A 28 15.29 -21.78 5.96
C VAL A 28 15.76 -20.79 7.02
N GLU A 29 14.93 -20.54 8.01
CA GLU A 29 15.26 -19.68 9.15
C GLU A 29 15.69 -20.52 10.37
N THR A 30 14.94 -21.57 10.68
CA THR A 30 15.23 -22.43 11.83
C THR A 30 15.11 -23.89 11.47
N LEU A 31 15.98 -24.68 12.10
CA LEU A 31 15.98 -26.12 12.06
C LEU A 31 16.03 -26.60 13.50
N VAL A 32 15.00 -27.33 13.92
CA VAL A 32 14.85 -27.83 15.27
C VAL A 32 14.84 -29.36 15.25
N ASP A 33 15.82 -29.97 15.85
CA ASP A 33 15.91 -31.43 16.00
C ASP A 33 15.45 -31.81 17.41
N GLU A 34 14.37 -32.57 17.50
CA GLU A 34 13.89 -33.13 18.77
C GLU A 34 14.28 -34.61 18.87
N GLU A 35 15.21 -34.90 19.78
CA GLU A 35 15.60 -36.26 20.11
C GLU A 35 14.92 -36.69 21.39
N ARG A 36 14.20 -37.80 21.35
CA ARG A 36 13.60 -38.43 22.55
C ARG A 36 14.04 -39.88 22.65
N GLN A 37 14.51 -40.28 23.80
CA GLN A 37 14.99 -41.64 24.05
C GLN A 37 13.93 -42.67 23.65
N GLY A 38 14.27 -43.60 22.76
CA GLY A 38 13.38 -44.64 22.25
C GLY A 38 12.36 -44.20 21.19
N LYS A 39 12.50 -42.99 20.68
CA LYS A 39 11.67 -42.47 19.58
C LYS A 39 12.54 -41.99 18.42
N PRO A 40 12.03 -42.00 17.19
CA PRO A 40 12.77 -41.41 16.08
C PRO A 40 12.94 -39.90 16.27
N THR A 41 14.10 -39.37 15.85
CA THR A 41 14.38 -37.95 15.80
C THR A 41 13.41 -37.26 14.87
N VAL A 42 12.80 -36.18 15.34
CA VAL A 42 11.91 -35.35 14.52
C VAL A 42 12.61 -34.04 14.23
N THR A 43 12.86 -33.77 12.94
CA THR A 43 13.41 -32.51 12.47
C THR A 43 12.26 -31.59 11.98
N THR A 44 12.10 -30.46 12.62
CA THR A 44 11.17 -29.42 12.20
C THR A 44 11.94 -28.31 11.51
N ILE A 45 11.58 -28.04 10.25
CA ILE A 45 12.18 -26.99 9.43
C ILE A 45 11.19 -25.85 9.26
N THR A 46 11.58 -24.66 9.68
CA THR A 46 10.81 -23.44 9.43
C THR A 46 11.50 -22.65 8.34
N ALA A 47 10.75 -22.32 7.29
CA ALA A 47 11.24 -21.55 6.16
C ALA A 47 10.29 -20.42 5.81
N VAL A 48 10.85 -19.29 5.38
CA VAL A 48 10.10 -18.11 4.94
C VAL A 48 10.19 -18.01 3.42
N SER A 49 9.10 -17.59 2.77
CA SER A 49 9.05 -17.42 1.32
C SER A 49 10.23 -16.58 0.79
N ASN A 50 10.74 -16.93 -0.37
CA ASN A 50 11.83 -16.20 -1.03
C ASN A 50 11.52 -14.72 -1.31
N ARG A 51 10.29 -14.26 -1.12
CA ARG A 51 9.96 -12.82 -1.08
C ARG A 51 10.72 -12.08 0.02
N ILE A 52 11.21 -12.77 1.05
CA ILE A 52 12.05 -12.19 2.11
C ILE A 52 13.27 -11.42 1.57
N HIS A 53 13.74 -11.77 0.38
CA HIS A 53 14.87 -11.06 -0.24
C HIS A 53 14.59 -9.56 -0.44
N LEU A 54 13.33 -9.13 -0.60
CA LEU A 54 12.99 -7.70 -0.67
C LEU A 54 13.37 -6.94 0.61
N ARG A 55 13.30 -7.58 1.78
CA ARG A 55 13.73 -6.97 3.06
C ARG A 55 15.24 -6.82 3.18
N HIS A 56 15.99 -7.54 2.37
CA HIS A 56 17.45 -7.49 2.37
C HIS A 56 18.02 -6.61 1.26
N ILE A 57 17.17 -6.01 0.43
CA ILE A 57 17.56 -5.06 -0.61
C ILE A 57 17.29 -3.66 -0.07
N LEU A 58 18.36 -2.96 0.32
CA LEU A 58 18.25 -1.56 0.73
C LEU A 58 18.23 -0.66 -0.50
N MET A 59 17.26 0.24 -0.54
CA MET A 59 17.11 1.21 -1.62
C MET A 59 18.02 2.41 -1.37
N ALA A 60 19.20 2.40 -1.99
CA ALA A 60 20.17 3.49 -1.90
C ALA A 60 19.62 4.74 -2.59
N SER A 61 19.96 5.92 -2.04
CA SER A 61 19.55 7.20 -2.64
C SER A 61 20.03 7.35 -4.09
N MET A 62 21.26 6.92 -4.36
CA MET A 62 21.83 6.81 -5.70
C MET A 62 22.54 5.48 -5.88
N PRO A 63 21.86 4.46 -6.43
CA PRO A 63 22.42 3.09 -6.52
C PRO A 63 23.71 2.97 -7.30
N VAL A 64 23.94 3.86 -8.25
CA VAL A 64 25.17 3.82 -9.12
C VAL A 64 26.37 4.54 -8.52
N LEU A 65 26.22 5.23 -7.38
CA LEU A 65 27.31 5.90 -6.69
C LEU A 65 27.80 5.12 -5.46
N PRO A 66 29.04 5.32 -5.02
CA PRO A 66 29.56 4.74 -3.78
C PRO A 66 28.72 5.16 -2.56
N HIS A 67 28.70 4.32 -1.52
CA HIS A 67 27.98 4.63 -0.27
C HIS A 67 28.39 5.96 0.38
N ALA A 68 29.65 6.36 0.21
CA ALA A 68 30.16 7.62 0.75
C ALA A 68 29.66 8.86 0.02
N VAL A 69 29.14 8.71 -1.21
CA VAL A 69 28.69 9.83 -2.05
C VAL A 69 27.31 9.50 -2.58
N GLN A 70 26.29 10.02 -1.92
CA GLN A 70 24.89 9.76 -2.27
C GLN A 70 24.21 11.09 -2.61
N ILE A 71 24.25 11.44 -3.88
CA ILE A 71 23.61 12.62 -4.45
C ILE A 71 22.73 12.16 -5.61
N PRO A 72 21.43 12.42 -5.62
CA PRO A 72 20.61 13.20 -4.68
C PRO A 72 20.39 12.53 -3.31
N LYS A 73 19.82 13.28 -2.35
CA LYS A 73 19.58 12.81 -0.98
C LYS A 73 18.59 11.63 -0.90
N MET A 74 17.67 11.54 -1.86
CA MET A 74 16.62 10.54 -1.90
C MET A 74 16.63 9.84 -3.26
N PHE A 75 16.35 8.54 -3.24
CA PHE A 75 15.99 7.80 -4.44
C PHE A 75 14.58 8.21 -4.85
N LEU A 76 14.43 8.71 -6.06
CA LEU A 76 13.14 9.05 -6.65
C LEU A 76 12.97 8.30 -7.97
N TRP A 77 11.87 7.59 -8.08
CA TRP A 77 11.52 6.87 -9.29
C TRP A 77 10.02 6.93 -9.51
N GLY A 78 9.57 7.20 -10.73
CA GLY A 78 8.16 7.31 -11.04
C GLY A 78 7.80 6.63 -12.35
N GLY A 79 6.55 6.17 -12.45
CA GLY A 79 6.02 5.52 -13.63
C GLY A 79 4.94 4.49 -13.30
N PRO A 80 4.54 3.66 -14.27
CA PRO A 80 3.66 2.53 -14.03
C PRO A 80 4.20 1.64 -12.91
N CYS A 81 3.34 1.19 -12.01
CA CYS A 81 3.74 0.55 -10.75
C CYS A 81 4.62 -0.69 -10.97
N VAL A 82 4.25 -1.57 -11.90
CA VAL A 82 5.04 -2.77 -12.20
C VAL A 82 6.44 -2.41 -12.67
N THR A 83 6.53 -1.49 -13.64
CA THR A 83 7.81 -1.01 -14.17
C THR A 83 8.63 -0.28 -13.12
N ALA A 84 8.00 0.58 -12.32
CA ALA A 84 8.67 1.36 -11.29
C ALA A 84 9.27 0.45 -10.21
N CYS A 85 8.50 -0.52 -9.70
CA CYS A 85 8.96 -1.47 -8.70
C CYS A 85 10.08 -2.37 -9.25
N ALA A 86 9.90 -2.93 -10.44
CA ALA A 86 10.88 -3.79 -11.08
C ALA A 86 12.20 -3.06 -11.32
N SER A 87 12.15 -1.84 -11.86
CA SER A 87 13.33 -1.02 -12.14
C SER A 87 14.05 -0.63 -10.86
N ALA A 88 13.32 -0.19 -9.83
CA ALA A 88 13.88 0.21 -8.54
C ALA A 88 14.63 -0.95 -7.86
N VAL A 89 14.05 -2.15 -7.87
CA VAL A 89 14.70 -3.34 -7.33
C VAL A 89 15.90 -3.75 -8.19
N PHE A 90 15.76 -3.75 -9.51
CA PHE A 90 16.82 -4.13 -10.43
C PHE A 90 18.08 -3.25 -10.28
N VAL A 91 17.92 -1.92 -10.20
CA VAL A 91 19.05 -1.00 -10.06
C VAL A 91 19.77 -1.21 -8.72
N ASN A 92 19.03 -1.50 -7.64
CA ASN A 92 19.64 -1.82 -6.36
C ASN A 92 20.31 -3.21 -6.33
N LEU A 93 19.77 -4.21 -7.02
CA LEU A 93 20.45 -5.50 -7.22
C LEU A 93 21.72 -5.34 -8.06
N PHE A 94 21.68 -4.49 -9.09
CA PHE A 94 22.86 -4.14 -9.88
C PHE A 94 23.96 -3.55 -8.98
N ARG A 95 23.59 -2.61 -8.10
CA ARG A 95 24.52 -2.08 -7.09
C ARG A 95 25.11 -3.17 -6.21
N ILE A 96 24.26 -4.09 -5.73
CA ILE A 96 24.67 -5.14 -4.78
C ILE A 96 25.59 -6.16 -5.45
N TYR A 97 25.26 -6.62 -6.65
CA TYR A 97 25.95 -7.75 -7.29
C TYR A 97 27.08 -7.29 -8.19
N THR A 98 26.90 -6.26 -9.00
CA THR A 98 27.88 -5.83 -9.99
C THR A 98 28.88 -4.84 -9.41
N LEU A 99 28.39 -3.84 -8.69
CA LEU A 99 29.24 -2.80 -8.12
C LEU A 99 29.76 -3.17 -6.71
N ASN A 100 29.36 -4.31 -6.16
CA ASN A 100 29.63 -4.70 -4.77
C ASN A 100 29.33 -3.58 -3.75
N GLY A 101 28.36 -2.70 -4.06
CA GLY A 101 28.07 -1.51 -3.27
C GLY A 101 29.22 -0.50 -3.26
N TRP A 102 30.12 -0.53 -4.26
CA TRP A 102 31.36 0.24 -4.31
C TRP A 102 32.26 -0.01 -3.09
N TRP A 103 32.27 -1.26 -2.60
CA TRP A 103 33.21 -1.69 -1.60
C TRP A 103 34.62 -1.80 -2.23
N PRO A 104 35.68 -1.33 -1.56
CA PRO A 104 37.03 -1.30 -2.14
C PRO A 104 37.65 -2.68 -2.37
N LEU A 105 37.08 -3.70 -1.72
CA LEU A 105 37.56 -5.08 -1.84
C LEU A 105 36.45 -6.00 -2.38
N PRO A 106 36.77 -6.97 -3.26
CA PRO A 106 35.83 -7.99 -3.67
C PRO A 106 35.29 -8.78 -2.48
N ARG A 107 34.03 -9.20 -2.51
CA ARG A 107 33.44 -10.02 -1.43
C ARG A 107 34.13 -11.36 -1.24
N ASN A 108 34.62 -11.93 -2.32
CA ASN A 108 35.36 -13.20 -2.40
C ASN A 108 36.87 -12.95 -2.62
N LEU A 109 37.46 -12.18 -1.73
CA LEU A 109 38.85 -11.70 -1.86
C LEU A 109 39.85 -12.79 -2.14
N PHE A 110 39.64 -13.98 -1.57
CA PHE A 110 40.57 -15.13 -1.72
C PHE A 110 40.30 -16.02 -2.94
N GLU A 111 39.28 -15.68 -3.75
CA GLU A 111 38.90 -16.42 -4.95
C GLU A 111 38.83 -15.49 -6.19
N PRO A 112 39.99 -15.16 -6.80
CA PRO A 112 40.04 -14.21 -7.93
C PRO A 112 39.20 -14.61 -9.12
N SER A 113 38.99 -15.89 -9.35
CA SER A 113 38.15 -16.44 -10.42
C SER A 113 36.66 -16.03 -10.30
N ARG A 114 36.21 -15.66 -9.09
CA ARG A 114 34.84 -15.24 -8.80
C ARG A 114 34.63 -13.75 -8.74
N TRP A 115 35.63 -12.93 -8.90
CA TRP A 115 35.52 -11.48 -8.79
C TRP A 115 34.50 -10.89 -9.75
N PHE A 116 34.36 -11.46 -10.93
CA PHE A 116 33.44 -11.03 -11.98
C PHE A 116 32.30 -12.03 -12.23
N GLU A 117 32.10 -13.00 -11.33
CA GLU A 117 31.03 -14.01 -11.44
C GLU A 117 29.65 -13.37 -11.64
N ASN A 118 29.34 -12.28 -10.96
CA ASN A 118 28.09 -11.58 -11.01
C ASN A 118 28.08 -10.37 -11.97
N ALA A 119 29.02 -10.26 -12.89
CA ALA A 119 29.01 -9.18 -13.89
C ALA A 119 27.78 -9.27 -14.81
N SER A 120 27.30 -10.49 -15.09
CA SER A 120 26.08 -10.71 -15.84
C SER A 120 24.86 -10.87 -14.89
N PRO A 121 23.74 -10.18 -15.14
CA PRO A 121 22.50 -10.38 -14.39
C PRO A 121 21.99 -11.83 -14.39
N LEU A 122 22.31 -12.62 -15.42
CA LEU A 122 21.94 -14.03 -15.53
C LEU A 122 22.61 -14.93 -14.47
N ASN A 123 23.69 -14.44 -13.86
CA ASN A 123 24.41 -15.13 -12.80
C ASN A 123 23.96 -14.73 -11.39
N TRP A 124 23.04 -13.76 -11.27
CA TRP A 124 22.62 -13.32 -9.94
C TRP A 124 21.76 -14.37 -9.25
N PRO A 125 21.94 -14.56 -7.94
CA PRO A 125 21.09 -15.46 -7.16
C PRO A 125 19.67 -14.90 -6.96
N VAL A 126 19.49 -13.59 -7.05
CA VAL A 126 18.18 -12.92 -7.06
C VAL A 126 18.11 -12.07 -8.31
N GLN A 127 17.08 -12.25 -9.09
CA GLN A 127 16.86 -11.58 -10.38
C GLN A 127 15.48 -10.93 -10.37
N VAL A 128 15.23 -10.04 -11.32
CA VAL A 128 13.93 -9.39 -11.52
C VAL A 128 13.38 -9.81 -12.87
N MET A 129 12.10 -10.14 -12.91
CA MET A 129 11.40 -10.44 -14.15
C MET A 129 11.38 -9.20 -15.05
N PRO A 130 11.83 -9.29 -16.30
CA PRO A 130 11.79 -8.19 -17.25
C PRO A 130 10.35 -7.76 -17.54
N VAL A 131 10.12 -6.45 -17.60
CA VAL A 131 8.81 -5.84 -17.83
C VAL A 131 8.77 -5.18 -19.21
N ALA A 132 7.65 -5.36 -19.92
CA ALA A 132 7.38 -4.65 -21.15
C ALA A 132 6.87 -3.24 -20.86
N VAL A 133 7.77 -2.30 -20.61
CA VAL A 133 7.51 -0.93 -20.12
C VAL A 133 6.37 -0.21 -20.86
N LEU A 134 6.35 -0.29 -22.19
CA LEU A 134 5.35 0.39 -23.01
C LEU A 134 3.94 -0.22 -22.91
N ARG A 135 3.83 -1.45 -22.48
CA ARG A 135 2.57 -2.19 -22.31
C ARG A 135 2.10 -2.28 -20.86
N ASP A 136 2.85 -1.68 -19.95
CA ASP A 136 2.52 -1.67 -18.55
C ASP A 136 1.39 -0.67 -18.26
N GLN A 137 0.17 -1.17 -18.07
CA GLN A 137 -1.04 -0.40 -17.81
C GLN A 137 -1.27 -0.15 -16.32
N SER A 138 -0.39 -0.65 -15.45
CA SER A 138 -0.54 -0.48 -14.01
C SER A 138 -0.56 0.99 -13.61
N ARG A 139 -1.29 1.30 -12.53
CA ARG A 139 -1.42 2.67 -12.05
C ARG A 139 -0.06 3.29 -11.80
N TRP A 140 0.12 4.54 -12.21
CA TRP A 140 1.36 5.28 -11.97
C TRP A 140 1.55 5.55 -10.49
N ILE A 141 2.78 5.39 -10.04
CA ILE A 141 3.22 5.63 -8.67
C ILE A 141 4.53 6.43 -8.68
N THR A 142 4.85 7.01 -7.53
CA THR A 142 6.18 7.57 -7.24
C THR A 142 6.77 6.84 -6.06
N ILE A 143 8.01 6.39 -6.22
CA ILE A 143 8.78 5.72 -5.17
C ILE A 143 9.81 6.71 -4.66
N SER A 144 9.81 6.95 -3.35
CA SER A 144 10.85 7.70 -2.67
C SER A 144 11.48 6.85 -1.57
N ALA A 145 12.80 6.79 -1.53
CA ALA A 145 13.50 5.97 -0.53
C ALA A 145 14.86 6.57 -0.16
N ARG A 146 15.29 6.29 1.06
CA ARG A 146 16.62 6.63 1.55
C ARG A 146 17.12 5.51 2.46
N TRP A 147 17.76 4.49 1.88
CA TRP A 147 18.32 3.35 2.61
C TRP A 147 17.30 2.49 3.38
N GLN A 148 16.02 2.63 3.07
CA GLN A 148 14.98 1.73 3.56
C GLN A 148 14.99 0.43 2.77
N ASP A 149 14.48 -0.65 3.35
CA ASP A 149 14.32 -1.91 2.64
C ASP A 149 13.23 -1.83 1.57
N ALA A 150 13.40 -2.59 0.49
CA ALA A 150 12.48 -2.55 -0.65
C ALA A 150 11.07 -3.01 -0.31
N GLU A 151 10.89 -3.97 0.62
CA GLU A 151 9.55 -4.42 1.04
C GLU A 151 8.77 -3.27 1.68
N THR A 152 9.40 -2.54 2.61
CA THR A 152 8.76 -1.41 3.31
C THR A 152 8.40 -0.28 2.36
N VAL A 153 9.28 0.03 1.40
CA VAL A 153 9.05 1.15 0.46
C VAL A 153 8.01 0.80 -0.59
N LEU A 154 8.05 -0.43 -1.14
CA LEU A 154 7.21 -0.79 -2.29
C LEU A 154 5.82 -1.28 -1.88
N LYS A 155 5.67 -1.89 -0.69
CA LYS A 155 4.42 -2.50 -0.25
C LYS A 155 3.22 -1.55 -0.28
N PRO A 156 3.29 -0.31 0.25
CA PRO A 156 2.14 0.61 0.18
C PRO A 156 1.74 0.96 -1.25
N ALA A 157 2.72 1.27 -2.09
CA ALA A 157 2.49 1.64 -3.48
C ALA A 157 1.93 0.46 -4.31
N MET A 158 2.44 -0.75 -4.09
CA MET A 158 1.91 -1.96 -4.73
C MET A 158 0.46 -2.24 -4.30
N LYS A 159 0.17 -2.13 -2.99
CA LYS A 159 -1.19 -2.33 -2.46
C LYS A 159 -2.16 -1.34 -3.09
N ASP A 160 -1.80 -0.06 -3.15
CA ASP A 160 -2.62 0.99 -3.74
C ASP A 160 -2.86 0.78 -5.24
N ALA A 161 -1.85 0.32 -5.98
CA ALA A 161 -1.97 0.06 -7.42
C ALA A 161 -2.59 -1.31 -7.76
N GLY A 162 -2.85 -2.17 -6.78
CA GLY A 162 -3.31 -3.55 -7.03
C GLY A 162 -2.23 -4.46 -7.63
N VAL A 163 -0.95 -4.11 -7.44
CA VAL A 163 0.20 -4.86 -7.94
C VAL A 163 0.72 -5.80 -6.85
N ILE A 164 1.13 -6.98 -7.23
CA ILE A 164 1.73 -7.95 -6.32
C ILE A 164 3.16 -8.29 -6.72
N CYS A 165 3.98 -8.68 -5.75
CA CYS A 165 5.30 -9.23 -5.99
C CYS A 165 5.28 -10.72 -5.71
N ARG A 166 5.55 -11.54 -6.74
CA ARG A 166 5.75 -12.99 -6.65
C ARG A 166 7.24 -13.30 -6.68
N ALA A 167 7.67 -14.26 -5.88
CA ALA A 167 9.03 -14.72 -5.83
C ALA A 167 9.08 -16.16 -6.37
N TYR A 168 9.45 -16.30 -7.61
CA TYR A 168 9.59 -17.60 -8.27
C TYR A 168 10.96 -18.20 -7.99
N THR A 169 11.02 -19.49 -7.76
CA THR A 169 12.29 -20.22 -7.61
C THR A 169 12.55 -21.05 -8.84
N TRP A 170 13.48 -20.56 -9.65
CA TRP A 170 13.91 -21.22 -10.88
C TRP A 170 15.10 -22.13 -10.61
N LEU A 171 15.05 -23.36 -11.14
CA LEU A 171 16.12 -24.34 -11.05
C LEU A 171 16.65 -24.69 -12.44
N PRO A 172 17.94 -25.07 -12.55
CA PRO A 172 18.48 -25.59 -13.81
C PRO A 172 17.67 -26.79 -14.33
N GLY A 173 17.22 -26.68 -15.58
CA GLY A 173 16.33 -27.66 -16.20
C GLY A 173 14.87 -27.26 -16.29
N ASP A 174 14.47 -26.17 -15.62
CA ASP A 174 13.16 -25.56 -15.82
C ASP A 174 13.06 -24.85 -17.18
N PRO A 175 11.87 -24.57 -17.68
CA PRO A 175 11.65 -23.75 -18.87
C PRO A 175 12.26 -22.35 -18.72
N ALA A 176 12.54 -21.69 -19.85
CA ALA A 176 13.06 -20.33 -19.84
C ALA A 176 12.08 -19.36 -19.17
N PRO A 177 12.52 -18.59 -18.14
CA PRO A 177 11.59 -17.79 -17.35
C PRO A 177 11.19 -16.48 -18.03
N TYR A 178 12.01 -15.96 -18.95
CA TYR A 178 11.84 -14.62 -19.52
C TYR A 178 11.10 -14.64 -20.85
N GLU A 179 9.80 -14.93 -20.79
CA GLU A 179 8.94 -15.04 -21.98
C GLU A 179 8.87 -13.74 -22.81
N ALA A 180 9.04 -12.58 -22.16
CA ALA A 180 9.04 -11.26 -22.82
C ALA A 180 10.10 -11.13 -23.93
N PHE A 181 11.16 -11.92 -23.89
CA PHE A 181 12.22 -11.91 -24.91
C PHE A 181 11.94 -12.81 -26.13
N GLY A 182 10.77 -13.43 -26.18
CA GLY A 182 10.38 -14.27 -27.33
C GLY A 182 11.42 -15.33 -27.70
N PRO A 183 11.95 -15.31 -28.95
CA PRO A 183 12.93 -16.31 -29.38
C PRO A 183 14.24 -16.31 -28.59
N LEU A 184 14.62 -15.17 -28.01
CA LEU A 184 15.86 -15.02 -27.24
C LEU A 184 15.78 -15.59 -25.82
N LYS A 185 14.58 -15.99 -25.35
CA LYS A 185 14.37 -16.49 -23.98
C LYS A 185 15.29 -17.64 -23.60
N GLU A 186 15.61 -18.54 -24.56
CA GLU A 186 16.47 -19.68 -24.31
C GLU A 186 17.94 -19.27 -24.10
N ALA A 187 18.41 -18.25 -24.83
CA ALA A 187 19.76 -17.70 -24.69
C ALA A 187 19.92 -16.85 -23.40
N LEU A 188 18.81 -16.35 -22.87
CA LEU A 188 18.78 -15.50 -21.67
C LEU A 188 18.38 -16.26 -20.40
N LYS A 189 18.48 -17.59 -20.41
CA LYS A 189 18.25 -18.39 -19.20
C LYS A 189 19.23 -18.05 -18.08
N PRO A 190 18.79 -18.06 -16.82
CA PRO A 190 19.72 -18.02 -15.70
C PRO A 190 20.73 -19.17 -15.78
N THR A 191 21.95 -18.93 -15.36
CA THR A 191 23.04 -19.94 -15.42
C THR A 191 23.06 -20.87 -14.20
N ARG A 192 22.37 -20.46 -13.12
CA ARG A 192 22.27 -21.22 -11.87
C ARG A 192 20.87 -21.05 -11.23
N ALA A 193 20.58 -21.90 -10.25
CA ALA A 193 19.36 -21.73 -9.44
C ALA A 193 19.27 -20.30 -8.89
N CYS A 194 18.12 -19.69 -9.04
CA CYS A 194 17.91 -18.30 -8.63
C CYS A 194 16.46 -18.03 -8.19
N VAL A 195 16.29 -16.96 -7.46
CA VAL A 195 14.98 -16.39 -7.13
C VAL A 195 14.68 -15.29 -8.14
N ILE A 196 13.52 -15.35 -8.77
CA ILE A 196 13.06 -14.35 -9.73
C ILE A 196 11.90 -13.58 -9.11
N LEU A 197 12.11 -12.30 -8.83
CA LEU A 197 11.08 -11.39 -8.34
C LEU A 197 10.28 -10.88 -9.53
N SER A 198 8.99 -11.18 -9.56
CA SER A 198 8.05 -10.75 -10.60
C SER A 198 7.03 -9.80 -9.99
N PHE A 199 6.89 -8.63 -10.58
CA PHE A 199 5.85 -7.68 -10.24
C PHE A 199 4.74 -7.82 -11.25
N GLU A 200 3.51 -8.05 -10.79
CA GLU A 200 2.37 -8.39 -11.64
C GLU A 200 1.17 -7.53 -11.28
N ASP A 201 0.50 -6.99 -12.30
CA ASP A 201 -0.71 -6.20 -12.12
C ASP A 201 -1.92 -7.11 -11.99
N GLU A 202 -2.49 -7.15 -10.80
CA GLU A 202 -3.71 -7.89 -10.45
C GLU A 202 -4.88 -6.92 -10.14
N SER A 203 -4.76 -5.65 -10.52
CA SER A 203 -5.81 -4.64 -10.31
C SER A 203 -7.09 -4.94 -11.08
N GLY A 204 -7.00 -5.74 -12.15
CA GLY A 204 -8.11 -6.01 -13.07
C GLY A 204 -8.49 -4.82 -13.95
N VAL A 205 -7.67 -3.77 -13.97
CA VAL A 205 -7.86 -2.60 -14.82
C VAL A 205 -7.20 -2.85 -16.16
N ASN A 206 -7.99 -2.78 -17.23
CA ASN A 206 -7.48 -2.79 -18.60
C ASN A 206 -7.99 -1.52 -19.25
N GLY A 207 -7.11 -0.59 -19.51
CA GLY A 207 -7.46 0.67 -20.14
C GLY A 207 -7.68 0.54 -21.65
N PRO A 208 -8.21 1.60 -22.28
CA PRO A 208 -8.59 1.58 -23.70
C PRO A 208 -7.41 1.55 -24.67
N THR A 209 -6.23 2.03 -24.28
CA THR A 209 -5.07 2.13 -25.19
C THR A 209 -4.13 0.92 -25.11
N GLY A 210 -4.17 0.15 -24.04
CA GLY A 210 -3.26 -0.98 -23.82
C GLY A 210 -1.80 -0.55 -23.56
N THR A 211 -1.57 0.68 -23.13
CA THR A 211 -0.25 1.27 -22.93
C THR A 211 -0.10 1.89 -21.54
N ALA A 212 1.11 2.31 -21.20
CA ALA A 212 1.43 3.00 -19.95
C ALA A 212 0.61 4.29 -19.70
N ILE A 213 -0.02 4.85 -20.73
CA ILE A 213 -0.91 6.00 -20.64
C ILE A 213 -2.17 5.65 -19.84
N ASP A 214 -2.68 4.43 -19.99
CA ASP A 214 -3.86 3.97 -19.24
C ASP A 214 -3.62 3.98 -17.72
N GLY A 215 -2.41 3.65 -17.30
CA GLY A 215 -2.01 3.75 -15.89
C GLY A 215 -2.05 5.17 -15.35
N LEU A 216 -1.68 6.15 -16.17
CA LEU A 216 -1.77 7.57 -15.81
C LEU A 216 -3.23 8.04 -15.76
N ILE A 217 -4.04 7.65 -16.74
CA ILE A 217 -5.48 7.92 -16.74
C ILE A 217 -6.15 7.31 -15.51
N ASN A 218 -5.76 6.08 -15.15
CA ASN A 218 -6.27 5.40 -13.97
C ASN A 218 -5.90 6.15 -12.69
N LEU A 219 -4.68 6.66 -12.55
CA LEU A 219 -4.26 7.46 -11.40
C LEU A 219 -5.17 8.68 -11.21
N PHE A 220 -5.40 9.46 -12.26
CA PHE A 220 -6.27 10.63 -12.20
C PHE A 220 -7.74 10.26 -11.96
N ALA A 221 -8.23 9.20 -12.61
CA ALA A 221 -9.60 8.76 -12.48
C ALA A 221 -9.91 8.24 -11.05
N VAL A 222 -9.00 7.48 -10.44
CA VAL A 222 -9.13 7.03 -9.05
C VAL A 222 -9.16 8.22 -8.10
N THR A 223 -8.20 9.14 -8.25
CA THR A 223 -8.15 10.35 -7.40
C THR A 223 -9.43 11.18 -7.54
N ALA A 224 -9.99 11.28 -8.74
CA ALA A 224 -11.22 12.00 -8.98
C ALA A 224 -12.44 11.27 -8.44
N ASP A 225 -12.55 9.95 -8.60
CA ASP A 225 -13.62 9.14 -8.00
C ASP A 225 -13.60 9.23 -6.48
N ASP A 226 -12.43 9.05 -5.85
CA ASP A 226 -12.28 9.14 -4.41
C ASP A 226 -12.65 10.52 -3.86
N LEU A 227 -12.33 11.60 -4.61
CA LEU A 227 -12.58 12.96 -4.17
C LEU A 227 -14.02 13.43 -4.44
N PHE A 228 -14.60 13.09 -5.60
CA PHE A 228 -15.88 13.62 -6.04
C PHE A 228 -17.02 12.63 -5.92
N THR A 229 -16.83 11.37 -6.33
CA THR A 229 -17.91 10.40 -6.38
C THR A 229 -18.32 9.97 -4.99
N GLU A 230 -17.39 9.65 -4.12
CA GLU A 230 -17.72 9.29 -2.75
C GLU A 230 -18.28 10.45 -1.92
N LEU A 231 -17.81 11.68 -2.19
CA LEU A 231 -18.26 12.85 -1.44
C LEU A 231 -19.62 13.38 -1.91
N LEU A 232 -19.81 13.45 -3.24
CA LEU A 232 -20.96 14.15 -3.82
C LEU A 232 -22.07 13.20 -4.26
N PHE A 233 -21.74 12.02 -4.73
CA PHE A 233 -22.67 11.07 -5.35
C PHE A 233 -22.35 9.63 -4.93
N PRO A 234 -22.48 9.28 -3.64
CA PRO A 234 -22.25 7.91 -3.20
C PRO A 234 -23.36 7.01 -3.75
N VAL A 235 -23.09 6.33 -4.85
CA VAL A 235 -24.02 5.38 -5.46
C VAL A 235 -23.44 3.96 -5.33
N ASP A 236 -24.16 3.11 -4.62
CA ASP A 236 -23.91 1.67 -4.54
C ASP A 236 -24.97 0.97 -5.39
N GLY A 237 -24.65 0.70 -6.65
CA GLY A 237 -25.59 0.15 -7.63
C GLY A 237 -25.80 -1.35 -7.52
N ASP A 238 -24.87 -2.09 -6.91
CA ASP A 238 -24.92 -3.55 -6.81
C ASP A 238 -25.10 -4.07 -5.37
N GLY A 239 -25.13 -3.17 -4.40
CA GLY A 239 -25.44 -3.49 -3.00
C GLY A 239 -24.29 -4.16 -2.25
N ASP A 240 -23.06 -4.05 -2.76
CA ASP A 240 -21.88 -4.63 -2.13
C ASP A 240 -21.30 -3.76 -0.99
N GLY A 241 -21.84 -2.56 -0.80
CA GLY A 241 -21.44 -1.61 0.23
C GLY A 241 -20.26 -0.74 -0.17
N GLU A 242 -19.86 -0.78 -1.45
CA GLU A 242 -18.87 0.13 -2.03
C GLU A 242 -19.52 1.14 -2.96
N THR A 243 -18.93 2.31 -3.06
CA THR A 243 -19.39 3.31 -4.03
C THR A 243 -18.91 2.92 -5.42
N ASP A 244 -19.83 2.88 -6.37
CA ASP A 244 -19.53 2.58 -7.76
C ASP A 244 -18.58 3.61 -8.39
N PRO A 245 -17.50 3.21 -9.05
CA PRO A 245 -16.57 4.12 -9.70
C PRO A 245 -17.19 4.76 -10.93
N PHE A 246 -17.58 6.02 -10.85
CA PHE A 246 -18.24 6.72 -11.96
C PHE A 246 -17.27 7.22 -13.01
N ILE A 247 -16.22 7.94 -12.60
CA ILE A 247 -15.24 8.54 -13.50
C ILE A 247 -14.39 7.45 -14.16
N ARG A 248 -13.99 6.44 -13.41
CA ARG A 248 -13.28 5.28 -13.94
C ARG A 248 -14.09 4.50 -14.98
N LYS A 249 -15.41 4.37 -14.78
CA LYS A 249 -16.30 3.75 -15.76
C LYS A 249 -16.36 4.55 -17.06
N ILE A 250 -16.49 5.88 -16.98
CA ILE A 250 -16.51 6.77 -18.16
C ILE A 250 -15.19 6.70 -18.93
N LEU A 251 -14.07 6.71 -18.22
CA LEU A 251 -12.73 6.70 -18.85
C LEU A 251 -12.26 5.30 -19.26
N GLY A 252 -13.05 4.26 -19.01
CA GLY A 252 -12.74 2.88 -19.39
C GLY A 252 -11.61 2.25 -18.58
N VAL A 253 -11.29 2.80 -17.41
CA VAL A 253 -10.25 2.30 -16.48
C VAL A 253 -10.85 1.75 -15.18
N ALA A 254 -12.12 1.38 -15.18
CA ALA A 254 -12.74 0.70 -14.05
C ALA A 254 -12.24 -0.76 -13.96
N PRO A 255 -12.03 -1.30 -12.74
CA PRO A 255 -11.66 -2.69 -12.56
C PRO A 255 -12.73 -3.62 -13.12
N LYS A 256 -12.33 -4.59 -13.93
CA LYS A 256 -13.25 -5.61 -14.44
C LYS A 256 -13.47 -6.70 -13.39
N ARG A 257 -14.69 -7.22 -13.33
CA ARG A 257 -14.98 -8.41 -12.51
C ARG A 257 -14.15 -9.59 -13.03
N PRO A 258 -13.49 -10.34 -12.14
CA PRO A 258 -12.76 -11.53 -12.55
C PRO A 258 -13.73 -12.62 -13.02
N PRO A 259 -13.29 -13.53 -13.90
CA PRO A 259 -14.11 -14.66 -14.36
C PRO A 259 -14.35 -15.72 -13.27
N PHE A 260 -13.58 -15.67 -12.20
CA PHE A 260 -13.61 -16.66 -11.12
C PHE A 260 -14.57 -16.23 -10.03
N VAL A 261 -15.71 -16.93 -9.93
CA VAL A 261 -16.77 -16.60 -8.96
C VAL A 261 -17.11 -17.84 -8.14
N TYR A 262 -16.95 -17.74 -6.83
CA TYR A 262 -17.43 -18.75 -5.89
C TYR A 262 -18.87 -18.46 -5.51
N ARG A 263 -19.79 -19.31 -5.94
CA ARG A 263 -21.22 -19.10 -5.76
C ARG A 263 -21.74 -19.59 -4.41
N ASP A 264 -22.83 -18.99 -3.96
CA ASP A 264 -23.47 -19.32 -2.69
C ASP A 264 -24.18 -20.69 -2.72
N THR A 265 -24.65 -21.10 -3.89
CA THR A 265 -25.46 -22.32 -4.08
C THR A 265 -24.81 -23.25 -5.11
N GLY A 266 -24.86 -24.56 -4.85
CA GLY A 266 -24.43 -25.60 -5.78
C GLY A 266 -22.95 -25.91 -5.73
N TYR A 267 -22.25 -25.89 -6.85
CA TYR A 267 -20.88 -26.35 -7.02
C TYR A 267 -19.81 -25.35 -6.50
N GLY A 268 -20.16 -24.45 -5.60
CA GLY A 268 -19.36 -23.28 -5.26
C GLY A 268 -18.26 -23.47 -4.25
N GLY A 269 -18.19 -24.56 -3.51
CA GLY A 269 -17.04 -24.88 -2.63
C GLY A 269 -16.69 -23.92 -1.48
N ALA A 270 -17.47 -22.87 -1.21
CA ALA A 270 -17.21 -21.97 -0.09
C ALA A 270 -17.66 -22.61 1.24
N LEU A 271 -16.71 -23.02 2.08
CA LEU A 271 -16.99 -23.79 3.29
C LEU A 271 -17.13 -22.94 4.53
N ALA A 272 -16.36 -21.90 4.66
CA ALA A 272 -16.44 -20.97 5.78
C ALA A 272 -16.53 -19.54 5.28
N ARG A 273 -17.44 -18.81 5.88
CA ARG A 273 -17.72 -17.43 5.49
C ARG A 273 -17.90 -16.60 6.76
N THR A 274 -17.06 -15.59 6.91
CA THR A 274 -17.20 -14.62 7.97
C THR A 274 -17.61 -13.31 7.36
N THR A 275 -18.77 -12.79 7.77
CA THR A 275 -19.24 -11.46 7.36
C THR A 275 -19.34 -10.59 8.58
N VAL A 276 -18.66 -9.47 8.57
CA VAL A 276 -18.72 -8.47 9.63
C VAL A 276 -19.41 -7.23 9.07
N VAL A 277 -20.58 -6.89 9.65
CA VAL A 277 -21.33 -5.68 9.28
C VAL A 277 -21.07 -4.62 10.32
N HIS A 278 -20.30 -3.63 9.97
CA HIS A 278 -20.03 -2.47 10.79
C HIS A 278 -21.19 -1.48 10.64
N LYS A 279 -21.80 -1.13 11.75
CA LYS A 279 -22.91 -0.15 11.78
C LYS A 279 -22.34 1.27 11.86
N SER A 280 -23.09 2.23 11.33
CA SER A 280 -22.74 3.64 11.47
C SER A 280 -22.53 4.02 12.93
N LYS A 281 -21.40 4.66 13.23
CA LYS A 281 -21.03 5.07 14.59
C LYS A 281 -21.48 6.51 14.91
N ALA A 282 -21.44 7.40 13.91
CA ALA A 282 -21.79 8.79 14.06
C ALA A 282 -22.53 9.33 12.84
N ILE A 283 -23.33 10.34 13.08
CA ILE A 283 -24.12 11.07 12.08
C ILE A 283 -23.59 12.49 11.95
N THR A 284 -23.16 13.05 13.05
CA THR A 284 -22.59 14.40 13.12
C THR A 284 -21.11 14.29 13.38
N ILE A 285 -20.30 14.87 12.51
CA ILE A 285 -18.87 15.03 12.70
C ILE A 285 -18.61 16.46 13.13
N VAL A 286 -18.07 16.64 14.31
CA VAL A 286 -17.65 17.94 14.83
C VAL A 286 -16.16 18.09 14.55
N VAL A 287 -15.82 18.99 13.67
CA VAL A 287 -14.42 19.33 13.35
C VAL A 287 -14.04 20.59 14.10
N GLY A 288 -12.91 20.54 14.79
CA GLY A 288 -12.51 21.73 15.52
C GLY A 288 -11.29 21.54 16.41
N GLY A 289 -11.15 22.51 17.32
CA GLY A 289 -10.04 22.60 18.26
C GLY A 289 -9.10 23.78 17.95
N ARG A 290 -9.24 24.39 16.77
CA ARG A 290 -8.52 25.61 16.41
C ARG A 290 -9.41 26.57 15.63
N SER A 291 -9.42 27.82 16.03
CA SER A 291 -10.04 28.90 15.27
C SER A 291 -9.22 29.26 14.04
N PRO A 292 -9.86 29.73 12.95
CA PRO A 292 -9.12 30.31 11.83
C PRO A 292 -8.19 31.44 12.31
N GLY A 293 -6.97 31.52 11.76
CA GLY A 293 -5.96 32.46 12.24
C GLY A 293 -6.40 33.92 12.23
N TRP A 294 -7.26 34.34 11.29
CA TRP A 294 -7.82 35.69 11.25
C TRP A 294 -8.78 35.96 12.42
N VAL A 295 -9.47 34.95 12.93
CA VAL A 295 -10.37 35.06 14.08
C VAL A 295 -9.56 35.29 15.35
N ASN A 296 -8.54 34.52 15.59
CA ASN A 296 -7.64 34.70 16.73
C ASN A 296 -6.97 36.07 16.70
N GLN A 297 -6.56 36.55 15.52
CA GLN A 297 -6.03 37.91 15.35
C GLN A 297 -7.06 38.98 15.67
N ALA A 298 -8.33 38.79 15.24
CA ALA A 298 -9.40 39.74 15.54
C ALA A 298 -9.76 39.76 17.04
N ILE A 299 -9.78 38.59 17.69
CA ILE A 299 -9.97 38.48 19.15
C ILE A 299 -8.85 39.22 19.89
N THR A 300 -7.61 38.93 19.52
CA THR A 300 -6.43 39.59 20.10
C THR A 300 -6.50 41.11 19.93
N PHE A 301 -6.86 41.56 18.72
CA PHE A 301 -7.03 43.01 18.47
C PHE A 301 -8.17 43.59 19.33
N GLY A 302 -9.33 42.92 19.41
CA GLY A 302 -10.48 43.35 20.21
C GLY A 302 -10.16 43.43 21.70
N VAL A 303 -9.43 42.44 22.23
CA VAL A 303 -8.98 42.42 23.63
C VAL A 303 -8.02 43.58 23.90
N ARG A 304 -7.03 43.77 23.03
CA ARG A 304 -6.06 44.89 23.14
C ARG A 304 -6.75 46.25 23.07
N TYR A 305 -7.68 46.40 22.13
CA TYR A 305 -8.45 47.63 22.02
C TYR A 305 -9.33 47.87 23.26
N GLY A 306 -10.00 46.87 23.77
CA GLY A 306 -10.82 46.97 25.00
C GLY A 306 -9.99 47.31 26.23
N LEU A 307 -8.82 46.65 26.41
CA LEU A 307 -7.92 46.95 27.53
C LEU A 307 -7.30 48.36 27.41
N SER A 308 -6.98 48.83 26.19
CA SER A 308 -6.49 50.20 25.99
C SER A 308 -7.54 51.25 26.33
N GLN A 309 -8.82 51.01 26.07
CA GLN A 309 -9.92 51.89 26.46
C GLN A 309 -10.09 51.93 27.98
N ILE A 310 -10.01 50.77 28.65
CA ILE A 310 -10.08 50.70 30.12
C ILE A 310 -8.87 51.42 30.74
N ALA A 311 -7.66 51.20 30.23
CA ALA A 311 -6.43 51.91 30.68
C ALA A 311 -6.55 53.43 30.52
N ASN A 312 -7.09 53.87 29.38
CA ASN A 312 -7.35 55.28 29.12
C ASN A 312 -8.40 55.89 30.06
N ALA A 313 -9.51 55.13 30.35
CA ALA A 313 -10.54 55.54 31.28
C ALA A 313 -10.00 55.65 32.73
N VAL A 314 -9.17 54.72 33.16
CA VAL A 314 -8.55 54.70 34.48
C VAL A 314 -7.52 55.83 34.61
N SER A 315 -6.72 56.09 33.56
CA SER A 315 -5.75 57.18 33.58
C SER A 315 -6.36 58.58 33.59
N SER A 316 -7.66 58.69 33.23
CA SER A 316 -8.41 59.94 33.27
C SER A 316 -8.98 60.29 34.68
N ILE A 317 -8.83 59.37 35.65
CA ILE A 317 -9.29 59.59 37.04
C ILE A 317 -8.21 60.37 37.80
N PRO A 318 -8.47 61.58 38.34
CA PRO A 318 -7.54 62.34 39.11
C PRO A 318 -7.09 61.60 40.38
N GLY A 319 -5.78 61.30 40.48
CA GLY A 319 -5.20 60.55 41.62
C GLY A 319 -4.99 59.06 41.41
N ALA A 320 -5.28 58.52 40.25
CA ALA A 320 -4.93 57.13 39.94
C ALA A 320 -3.38 56.98 39.82
N PRO A 321 -2.81 55.93 40.40
CA PRO A 321 -1.38 55.71 40.32
C PRO A 321 -0.96 55.50 38.87
N ALA A 322 0.04 56.23 38.41
CA ALA A 322 0.58 56.29 37.04
C ALA A 322 1.23 54.98 36.56
N GLN A 323 1.04 53.86 37.23
CA GLN A 323 1.68 52.56 36.92
C GLN A 323 0.75 51.51 36.31
N ILE A 324 -0.40 51.86 35.76
CA ILE A 324 -1.19 50.96 34.91
C ILE A 324 -0.83 51.26 33.45
N SER A 325 0.41 51.50 33.14
CA SER A 325 0.94 51.54 31.76
C SER A 325 1.48 50.20 31.29
N GLY A 326 1.04 49.10 31.88
CA GLY A 326 1.43 47.76 31.50
C GLY A 326 0.24 46.96 30.94
N SER A 327 -0.28 47.39 29.78
CA SER A 327 -1.23 46.55 29.01
C SER A 327 -0.56 45.23 28.59
N GLU A 328 0.76 45.18 28.48
CA GLU A 328 1.53 44.01 28.09
C GLU A 328 1.45 42.83 29.09
N GLY A 329 1.23 43.10 30.39
CA GLY A 329 1.09 42.02 31.39
C GLY A 329 -0.33 41.43 31.45
N LEU A 330 -1.34 42.23 31.17
CA LEU A 330 -2.75 41.79 31.14
C LEU A 330 -3.07 41.12 29.79
N ASP A 331 -2.48 41.57 28.69
CA ASP A 331 -2.57 40.94 27.36
C ASP A 331 -2.16 39.45 27.41
N ASN A 332 -1.07 39.14 28.09
CA ASN A 332 -0.55 37.80 28.20
C ASN A 332 -1.39 36.87 29.08
N LEU A 333 -2.16 37.42 30.04
CA LEU A 333 -3.03 36.63 30.93
C LEU A 333 -4.31 36.14 30.24
N TYR A 334 -4.83 36.87 29.25
CA TYR A 334 -6.05 36.54 28.54
C TYR A 334 -5.87 36.02 27.13
N GLN A 335 -4.71 36.23 26.51
CA GLN A 335 -4.43 35.83 25.13
C GLN A 335 -4.55 34.33 24.88
N GLY A 336 -4.16 33.48 25.82
CA GLY A 336 -4.25 32.03 25.68
C GLY A 336 -5.61 31.42 26.06
N GLN A 337 -6.49 32.18 26.73
CA GLN A 337 -7.77 31.65 27.17
C GLN A 337 -8.96 31.95 26.22
N LEU A 338 -8.80 32.94 25.36
CA LEU A 338 -9.79 33.31 24.36
C LEU A 338 -9.45 32.81 22.96
N ASP A 339 -8.20 32.40 22.75
CA ASP A 339 -7.80 31.74 21.51
C ASP A 339 -8.59 30.43 21.35
N ASP A 340 -8.93 30.11 20.12
CA ASP A 340 -9.66 28.89 19.76
C ASP A 340 -11.05 28.71 20.43
N THR A 341 -11.71 29.85 20.82
CA THR A 341 -13.06 29.83 21.39
C THR A 341 -14.15 30.16 20.40
N LEU A 342 -13.91 31.12 19.49
CA LEU A 342 -14.86 31.54 18.48
C LEU A 342 -14.56 30.85 17.13
N LEU A 343 -15.59 30.30 16.50
CA LEU A 343 -15.45 29.56 15.23
C LEU A 343 -14.40 28.41 15.29
N ALA A 344 -14.18 27.87 16.49
CA ALA A 344 -13.24 26.77 16.67
C ALA A 344 -13.83 25.41 16.30
N PHE A 345 -15.15 25.27 16.32
CA PHE A 345 -15.85 24.01 16.10
C PHE A 345 -16.95 24.17 15.05
N MET A 346 -16.97 23.24 14.09
CA MET A 346 -17.96 23.21 13.02
C MET A 346 -18.61 21.81 12.94
N PRO A 347 -19.92 21.69 13.14
CA PRO A 347 -20.63 20.44 12.99
C PRO A 347 -21.00 20.20 11.52
N PHE A 348 -20.77 19.00 11.05
CA PHE A 348 -21.22 18.49 9.75
C PHE A 348 -22.18 17.34 9.98
N VAL A 349 -23.41 17.46 9.52
CA VAL A 349 -24.46 16.46 9.68
C VAL A 349 -24.70 15.76 8.36
N ASP A 350 -24.76 14.42 8.39
CA ASP A 350 -25.15 13.60 7.26
C ASP A 350 -26.67 13.29 7.33
N PRO A 351 -27.51 13.93 6.51
CA PRO A 351 -28.94 13.75 6.56
C PRO A 351 -29.39 12.37 6.10
N GLN A 352 -28.64 11.71 5.22
CA GLN A 352 -28.99 10.38 4.73
C GLN A 352 -28.76 9.33 5.82
N ARG A 353 -27.62 9.41 6.54
CA ARG A 353 -27.37 8.58 7.72
C ARG A 353 -28.38 8.84 8.83
N ALA A 354 -28.74 10.10 9.05
CA ALA A 354 -29.73 10.45 10.03
C ALA A 354 -31.08 9.77 9.75
N ALA A 355 -31.51 9.77 8.49
CA ALA A 355 -32.73 9.09 8.07
C ALA A 355 -32.63 7.57 8.22
N ALA A 356 -31.48 6.97 7.88
CA ALA A 356 -31.26 5.52 7.97
C ALA A 356 -31.18 5.02 9.41
N VAL A 357 -30.55 5.77 10.32
CA VAL A 357 -30.41 5.40 11.74
C VAL A 357 -31.70 5.66 12.54
N GLY A 358 -32.51 6.65 12.15
CA GLY A 358 -33.80 6.92 12.74
C GLY A 358 -33.71 7.54 14.14
N THR A 359 -34.37 6.92 15.13
CA THR A 359 -34.55 7.50 16.47
C THR A 359 -33.25 7.85 17.20
N TYR A 360 -32.19 7.12 16.98
CA TYR A 360 -30.88 7.33 17.61
C TYR A 360 -29.95 8.20 16.76
N ALA A 361 -30.47 8.98 15.81
CA ALA A 361 -29.74 9.82 14.87
C ALA A 361 -29.11 11.08 15.53
N ARG A 362 -28.41 10.93 16.66
CA ARG A 362 -27.80 12.04 17.40
C ARG A 362 -26.35 11.77 17.84
N ASN A 363 -25.77 10.69 17.33
CA ASN A 363 -24.39 10.35 17.69
C ASN A 363 -23.41 11.31 17.01
N GLU A 364 -22.52 11.86 17.82
CA GLU A 364 -21.50 12.80 17.39
C GLU A 364 -20.11 12.14 17.45
N HIS A 365 -19.24 12.53 16.54
CA HIS A 365 -17.83 12.15 16.54
C HIS A 365 -16.99 13.40 16.37
N PHE A 366 -15.94 13.51 17.14
CA PHE A 366 -15.04 14.65 17.10
C PHE A 366 -13.77 14.33 16.33
N GLU A 367 -13.46 15.20 15.37
CA GLU A 367 -12.19 15.17 14.63
C GLU A 367 -11.41 16.46 14.87
N GLN A 368 -10.15 16.31 15.25
CA GLN A 368 -9.30 17.45 15.51
C GLN A 368 -8.90 18.18 14.23
N GLY A 369 -9.16 19.47 14.16
CA GLY A 369 -8.86 20.28 12.98
C GLY A 369 -9.09 21.76 13.23
N SER A 370 -9.05 22.55 12.16
CA SER A 370 -9.38 23.96 12.19
C SER A 370 -10.83 24.15 11.78
N GLY A 371 -11.64 24.77 12.63
CA GLY A 371 -13.04 25.07 12.30
C GLY A 371 -13.13 26.10 11.16
N PHE A 372 -14.27 26.09 10.44
CA PHE A 372 -14.62 27.10 9.41
C PHE A 372 -13.54 27.36 8.33
N THR A 373 -12.83 26.31 7.92
CA THR A 373 -11.84 26.35 6.86
C THR A 373 -12.15 25.30 5.79
N ILE A 374 -11.56 25.43 4.60
CA ILE A 374 -11.71 24.40 3.56
C ILE A 374 -11.13 23.05 4.06
N SER A 375 -10.08 23.09 4.87
CA SER A 375 -9.51 21.88 5.47
C SER A 375 -10.48 21.21 6.45
N SER A 376 -11.42 21.93 7.07
CA SER A 376 -12.42 21.34 7.96
C SER A 376 -13.37 20.38 7.23
N LEU A 377 -13.67 20.65 5.96
CA LEU A 377 -14.48 19.75 5.14
C LEU A 377 -13.75 18.42 4.88
N MET A 378 -12.43 18.47 4.64
CA MET A 378 -11.63 17.28 4.46
C MET A 378 -11.50 16.46 5.75
N THR A 379 -11.32 17.15 6.88
CA THR A 379 -11.32 16.50 8.20
C THR A 379 -12.69 15.90 8.54
N ALA A 380 -13.80 16.59 8.23
CA ALA A 380 -15.15 16.05 8.40
C ALA A 380 -15.36 14.78 7.57
N ARG A 381 -14.85 14.77 6.34
CA ARG A 381 -14.93 13.59 5.47
C ARG A 381 -14.17 12.41 6.07
N GLN A 382 -12.97 12.61 6.59
CA GLN A 382 -12.22 11.57 7.31
C GLN A 382 -13.03 11.02 8.48
N GLY A 383 -13.68 11.89 9.26
CA GLY A 383 -14.58 11.50 10.33
C GLY A 383 -15.80 10.70 9.83
N TRP A 384 -16.40 11.08 8.71
CA TRP A 384 -17.48 10.32 8.09
C TRP A 384 -17.01 8.97 7.59
N TRP A 385 -15.82 8.90 6.99
CA TRP A 385 -15.24 7.65 6.54
C TRP A 385 -14.98 6.70 7.72
N SER A 386 -14.33 7.15 8.78
CA SER A 386 -14.00 6.33 9.96
C SER A 386 -15.24 5.82 10.71
N THR A 387 -16.36 6.53 10.57
CA THR A 387 -17.64 6.22 11.23
C THR A 387 -18.69 5.60 10.32
N ARG A 388 -18.37 5.38 9.03
CA ARG A 388 -19.33 4.85 8.05
C ARG A 388 -19.79 3.43 8.36
N PRO A 389 -20.99 3.05 7.91
CA PRO A 389 -21.37 1.66 7.85
C PRO A 389 -20.63 0.99 6.68
N TYR A 390 -20.06 -0.19 6.91
CA TYR A 390 -19.46 -0.99 5.86
C TYR A 390 -19.56 -2.48 6.18
N THR A 391 -19.44 -3.31 5.14
CA THR A 391 -19.47 -4.75 5.30
C THR A 391 -18.12 -5.31 4.84
N SER A 392 -17.40 -5.94 5.75
CA SER A 392 -16.21 -6.70 5.41
C SER A 392 -16.55 -8.19 5.32
N MET A 393 -15.97 -8.88 4.36
CA MET A 393 -16.19 -10.30 4.14
C MET A 393 -14.87 -11.01 4.02
N LYS A 394 -14.78 -12.13 4.74
CA LYS A 394 -13.69 -13.07 4.62
C LYS A 394 -14.26 -14.42 4.22
N PHE A 395 -13.71 -14.98 3.17
CA PHE A 395 -14.07 -16.29 2.67
C PHE A 395 -12.90 -17.23 2.85
N ASP A 396 -13.15 -18.38 3.44
CA ASP A 396 -12.22 -19.49 3.51
C ASP A 396 -12.80 -20.63 2.66
N ILE A 397 -12.05 -21.04 1.65
CA ILE A 397 -12.46 -22.07 0.68
C ILE A 397 -11.51 -23.23 0.82
N ASP A 398 -12.03 -24.41 1.14
CA ASP A 398 -11.27 -25.63 1.43
C ASP A 398 -11.19 -26.60 0.23
N ASP A 399 -11.84 -26.32 -0.86
CA ASP A 399 -11.68 -27.04 -2.12
C ASP A 399 -11.92 -26.09 -3.27
N THR A 400 -10.99 -26.03 -4.21
CA THR A 400 -11.09 -25.04 -5.25
C THR A 400 -11.62 -25.66 -6.54
N LEU A 401 -12.70 -25.09 -7.07
CA LEU A 401 -13.16 -25.33 -8.43
C LEU A 401 -12.09 -24.93 -9.46
N TYR A 402 -11.25 -23.99 -9.09
CA TYR A 402 -10.23 -23.40 -9.94
C TYR A 402 -8.86 -23.93 -9.55
N ARG A 403 -8.01 -24.16 -10.54
CA ARG A 403 -6.67 -24.71 -10.32
C ARG A 403 -5.74 -23.62 -9.81
N ILE A 404 -5.19 -23.86 -8.61
CA ILE A 404 -4.15 -22.97 -8.06
C ILE A 404 -2.86 -23.14 -8.88
N GLY A 405 -2.34 -22.02 -9.38
CA GLY A 405 -1.14 -21.97 -10.20
C GLY A 405 -1.42 -21.91 -11.71
N GLU A 406 -2.65 -22.25 -12.15
CA GLU A 406 -3.09 -22.10 -13.54
C GLU A 406 -4.14 -21.01 -13.68
N ASP A 407 -5.25 -21.12 -12.94
CA ASP A 407 -6.39 -20.20 -13.01
C ASP A 407 -6.25 -19.07 -12.00
N ILE A 408 -5.87 -19.41 -10.79
CA ILE A 408 -5.80 -18.48 -9.65
C ILE A 408 -4.48 -18.66 -8.89
N TRP A 409 -4.01 -17.57 -8.31
CA TRP A 409 -2.80 -17.55 -7.51
C TRP A 409 -2.91 -16.54 -6.37
N LEU A 410 -1.88 -16.49 -5.50
CA LEU A 410 -1.78 -15.46 -4.47
C LEU A 410 -1.84 -14.06 -5.12
N GLY A 411 -2.74 -13.20 -4.64
CA GLY A 411 -2.97 -11.87 -5.17
C GLY A 411 -3.96 -11.79 -6.34
N SER A 412 -4.33 -12.91 -6.98
CA SER A 412 -5.33 -12.91 -8.04
C SER A 412 -6.69 -12.45 -7.51
N ARG A 413 -7.41 -11.66 -8.30
CA ARG A 413 -8.76 -11.23 -7.96
C ARG A 413 -9.74 -12.37 -8.19
N VAL A 414 -10.57 -12.61 -7.21
CA VAL A 414 -11.67 -13.58 -7.26
C VAL A 414 -12.93 -12.95 -6.70
N SER A 415 -14.07 -13.49 -7.10
CA SER A 415 -15.36 -13.02 -6.61
C SER A 415 -16.04 -14.10 -5.78
N ALA A 416 -16.84 -13.69 -4.80
CA ALA A 416 -17.76 -14.58 -4.09
C ALA A 416 -19.16 -13.99 -4.08
N GLU A 417 -20.13 -14.83 -4.39
CA GLU A 417 -21.54 -14.48 -4.37
C GLU A 417 -22.12 -14.75 -2.97
N ARG A 418 -22.92 -13.80 -2.48
CA ARG A 418 -23.74 -13.99 -1.29
C ARG A 418 -25.10 -13.36 -1.50
N LYS A 419 -26.15 -14.17 -1.40
CA LYS A 419 -27.57 -13.73 -1.54
C LYS A 419 -27.79 -12.85 -2.79
N GLY A 420 -27.15 -13.19 -3.91
CA GLY A 420 -27.25 -12.46 -5.16
C GLY A 420 -26.30 -11.27 -5.30
N VAL A 421 -25.54 -10.90 -4.24
CA VAL A 421 -24.51 -9.86 -4.30
C VAL A 421 -23.15 -10.50 -4.51
N VAL A 422 -22.37 -9.95 -5.45
CA VAL A 422 -21.06 -10.44 -5.82
C VAL A 422 -19.98 -9.52 -5.26
N TYR A 423 -19.19 -10.05 -4.34
CA TYR A 423 -18.05 -9.37 -3.71
C TYR A 423 -16.77 -9.79 -4.41
N THR A 424 -15.96 -8.83 -4.81
CA THR A 424 -14.69 -9.09 -5.49
C THR A 424 -13.53 -8.60 -4.65
N ASP A 425 -12.56 -9.50 -4.41
CA ASP A 425 -11.36 -9.14 -3.64
C ASP A 425 -10.16 -9.99 -4.07
N GLN A 426 -8.97 -9.69 -3.54
CA GLN A 426 -7.74 -10.41 -3.83
C GLN A 426 -7.53 -11.60 -2.90
N ILE A 427 -6.89 -12.66 -3.41
CA ILE A 427 -6.47 -13.80 -2.61
C ILE A 427 -5.29 -13.39 -1.72
N MET A 428 -5.52 -13.37 -0.41
CA MET A 428 -4.55 -12.95 0.58
C MET A 428 -3.67 -14.09 1.10
N ALA A 429 -4.21 -15.30 1.16
CA ALA A 429 -3.46 -16.45 1.62
C ALA A 429 -3.90 -17.74 0.93
N ILE A 430 -2.92 -18.58 0.62
CA ILE A 430 -3.12 -19.95 0.16
C ILE A 430 -2.40 -20.86 1.14
N LYS A 431 -3.15 -21.73 1.83
CA LYS A 431 -2.62 -22.72 2.77
C LYS A 431 -2.74 -24.09 2.17
N ARG A 432 -1.66 -24.83 2.15
CA ARG A 432 -1.65 -26.26 1.79
C ARG A 432 -1.14 -27.04 2.98
N ARG A 433 -1.81 -28.14 3.27
CA ARG A 433 -1.37 -29.16 4.23
C ARG A 433 -1.16 -30.43 3.44
N GLY A 434 -0.14 -31.17 3.75
CA GLY A 434 0.10 -32.49 3.19
C GLY A 434 0.84 -33.32 4.21
N ASP A 435 0.57 -34.61 4.20
CA ASP A 435 1.31 -35.59 4.94
C ASP A 435 1.89 -36.64 3.95
N ARG A 436 2.53 -37.67 4.50
CA ARG A 436 3.15 -38.71 3.69
C ARG A 436 2.16 -39.46 2.78
N ASP A 437 0.92 -39.56 3.23
CA ASP A 437 -0.09 -40.41 2.62
C ASP A 437 -1.18 -39.61 1.90
N SER A 438 -1.28 -38.30 2.13
CA SER A 438 -2.28 -37.44 1.52
C SER A 438 -1.75 -36.06 1.13
N SER A 439 -2.06 -35.64 -0.09
CA SER A 439 -1.98 -34.24 -0.49
C SER A 439 -3.27 -33.57 0.02
N GLY A 440 -3.20 -32.86 1.15
CA GLY A 440 -4.35 -32.19 1.72
C GLY A 440 -4.92 -31.12 0.77
N ARG A 441 -6.21 -30.84 0.93
CA ARG A 441 -6.89 -29.83 0.13
C ARG A 441 -6.32 -28.44 0.40
N PRO A 442 -6.10 -27.62 -0.63
CA PRO A 442 -5.67 -26.25 -0.44
C PRO A 442 -6.79 -25.41 0.15
N MET A 443 -6.49 -24.58 1.13
CA MET A 443 -7.38 -23.58 1.69
C MET A 443 -6.98 -22.20 1.14
N ILE A 444 -7.94 -21.49 0.59
CA ILE A 444 -7.76 -20.14 0.08
C ILE A 444 -8.52 -19.18 0.97
N SER A 445 -7.85 -18.12 1.41
CA SER A 445 -8.49 -17.01 2.12
C SER A 445 -8.41 -15.76 1.24
N PHE A 446 -9.54 -15.10 1.02
CA PHE A 446 -9.63 -13.81 0.34
C PHE A 446 -10.62 -12.89 1.05
N GLY A 447 -10.51 -11.62 0.77
CA GLY A 447 -11.14 -10.59 1.55
C GLY A 447 -10.18 -10.05 2.62
N ASP A 448 -10.07 -8.74 2.67
CA ASP A 448 -9.17 -8.00 3.56
C ASP A 448 -9.97 -6.92 4.31
N ASP A 449 -9.44 -6.54 5.45
CA ASP A 449 -9.87 -5.36 6.20
C ASP A 449 -9.39 -4.04 5.53
N SER A 450 -8.88 -4.09 4.30
CA SER A 450 -8.40 -2.93 3.53
C SER A 450 -9.48 -1.87 3.31
N ARG A 451 -10.74 -2.25 3.42
CA ARG A 451 -11.89 -1.33 3.45
C ARG A 451 -11.89 -0.41 4.67
N GLU A 452 -11.03 -0.67 5.65
CA GLU A 452 -10.84 0.21 6.81
C GLU A 452 -9.93 1.41 6.50
N GLU A 453 -9.13 1.35 5.44
CA GLU A 453 -8.23 2.44 5.06
C GLU A 453 -9.03 3.60 4.41
N ASP A 454 -8.70 4.81 4.82
CA ASP A 454 -9.36 6.02 4.32
C ASP A 454 -8.93 6.32 2.86
N PRO A 455 -9.85 6.30 1.87
CA PRO A 455 -9.54 6.62 0.47
C PRO A 455 -9.01 8.03 0.28
N VAL A 456 -9.34 8.96 1.19
CA VAL A 456 -8.82 10.33 1.13
C VAL A 456 -7.35 10.37 1.49
N ALA A 457 -6.94 9.61 2.50
CA ALA A 457 -5.52 9.46 2.81
C ALA A 457 -4.77 8.87 1.60
N GLN A 458 -5.38 7.91 0.92
CA GLN A 458 -4.86 7.35 -0.33
C GLN A 458 -4.86 8.39 -1.47
N GLY A 459 -5.94 9.15 -1.63
CA GLY A 459 -6.06 10.22 -2.63
C GLY A 459 -5.03 11.34 -2.40
N PHE A 460 -4.83 11.78 -1.16
CA PHE A 460 -3.77 12.75 -0.84
C PHE A 460 -2.37 12.18 -1.03
N ALA A 461 -2.14 10.91 -0.70
CA ALA A 461 -0.89 10.25 -1.01
C ALA A 461 -0.65 10.18 -2.53
N ALA A 462 -1.69 9.90 -3.31
CA ALA A 462 -1.62 9.92 -4.77
C ALA A 462 -1.32 11.33 -5.32
N ILE A 463 -1.97 12.36 -4.80
CA ILE A 463 -1.70 13.77 -5.18
C ILE A 463 -0.27 14.17 -4.77
N ALA A 464 0.18 13.80 -3.58
CA ALA A 464 1.54 14.03 -3.14
C ALA A 464 2.55 13.32 -4.05
N ASN A 465 2.26 12.09 -4.45
CA ASN A 465 3.06 11.34 -5.41
C ASN A 465 3.12 12.03 -6.77
N VAL A 466 1.99 12.54 -7.28
CA VAL A 466 1.94 13.32 -8.53
C VAL A 466 2.73 14.63 -8.40
N ALA A 467 2.59 15.33 -7.28
CA ALA A 467 3.34 16.54 -7.02
C ALA A 467 4.85 16.29 -6.92
N GLN A 468 5.26 15.20 -6.28
CA GLN A 468 6.66 14.75 -6.23
C GLN A 468 7.18 14.40 -7.63
N PHE A 469 6.37 13.71 -8.43
CA PHE A 469 6.72 13.39 -9.81
C PHE A 469 6.84 14.65 -10.68
N ALA A 470 5.92 15.60 -10.54
CA ALA A 470 5.98 16.88 -11.24
C ALA A 470 7.20 17.70 -10.82
N SER A 471 7.55 17.72 -9.52
CA SER A 471 8.75 18.41 -9.02
C SER A 471 10.04 17.74 -9.52
N MET A 472 10.04 16.43 -9.64
CA MET A 472 11.16 15.68 -10.22
C MET A 472 11.39 16.06 -11.69
N ILE A 473 10.31 16.17 -12.49
CA ILE A 473 10.41 16.57 -13.90
C ILE A 473 10.80 18.04 -14.01
N ALA A 474 10.28 18.89 -13.16
CA ALA A 474 10.55 20.35 -13.17
C ALA A 474 11.94 20.73 -12.64
N GLY A 475 12.71 19.77 -12.10
CA GLY A 475 14.07 20.03 -11.62
C GLY A 475 14.15 20.99 -10.42
N SER A 476 13.09 21.04 -9.59
CA SER A 476 13.07 21.92 -8.42
C SER A 476 14.14 21.48 -7.40
N GLY A 477 14.94 22.47 -6.94
CA GLY A 477 16.22 22.28 -6.23
C GLY A 477 16.22 21.63 -4.84
N ASP A 478 15.11 21.06 -4.38
CA ASP A 478 15.05 20.40 -3.06
C ASP A 478 15.60 18.94 -3.05
N MET A 479 16.07 18.48 -4.20
CA MET A 479 16.64 17.12 -4.33
C MET A 479 18.14 17.04 -4.02
N PHE A 480 18.83 18.16 -3.82
CA PHE A 480 20.28 18.21 -3.61
C PHE A 480 20.69 18.52 -2.19
#